data_e5141c3ea181121a510b6a2b9799f666
#
_entry.id   e5141c3ea181121a510b6a2b9799f666
#
_cell.length_a   1.000
_cell.length_b   1.000
_cell.length_c   1.000
_cell.angle_alpha   90.00
_cell.angle_beta   90.00
_cell.angle_gamma   90.00
#
_symmetry.space_group_name_H-M   'P 1'
#
loop_
_entity.id
_entity.type
_entity.pdbx_description
1 polymer ?
#
loop_
_entity_poly.entity_id
_entity_poly.type
_entity_poly.pdbx_seq_one_letter_code
_entity_poly.pdbx_strand_id
1 'polypeptide(L)'
;LNMNRFVIADPRLCIGCNTCMAACSEEHKTYGLQTEPRLVVVKDNHDSVPVMCHHCEDAPCAQVCPVNAITHTDDAIQLNESLCVSCKLCGIACPFGAITMNGSKPLHIPANSNTPKALPAPPNKRGISPFLDWYPGIRSIAVKCDLCQFSEQGPACVRACPTHAIMLVDDNQLSQASAAKRQNAMDAMDADLMMFSSFSEGSDAQ
;
A
#
# COMPACT_ATOMS: atom_id res chain seq x y z
N LEU A 1 -16.43 -12.16 10.09
CA LEU A 1 -15.36 -11.80 9.14
C LEU A 1 -14.87 -10.42 9.55
N ASN A 2 -13.62 -10.31 9.99
CA ASN A 2 -13.00 -9.01 10.23
C ASN A 2 -12.58 -8.43 8.88
N MET A 3 -12.82 -7.13 8.68
CA MET A 3 -12.35 -6.39 7.53
C MET A 3 -10.81 -6.32 7.55
N ASN A 4 -10.17 -6.42 6.39
CA ASN A 4 -8.74 -6.17 6.28
C ASN A 4 -8.40 -4.74 6.70
N ARG A 5 -7.36 -4.60 7.51
CA ARG A 5 -6.82 -3.27 7.85
C ARG A 5 -6.09 -2.70 6.63
N PHE A 6 -6.09 -1.40 6.52
CA PHE A 6 -5.37 -0.70 5.46
C PHE A 6 -4.95 0.69 5.90
N VAL A 7 -4.04 1.27 5.15
CA VAL A 7 -3.55 2.63 5.41
C VAL A 7 -4.09 3.55 4.32
N ILE A 8 -4.59 4.72 4.73
CA ILE A 8 -5.01 5.80 3.81
C ILE A 8 -4.31 7.11 4.18
N ALA A 9 -4.40 8.07 3.28
CA ALA A 9 -3.89 9.41 3.52
C ALA A 9 -4.93 10.48 3.18
N ASP A 10 -4.96 11.56 3.97
CA ASP A 10 -5.69 12.77 3.66
C ASP A 10 -4.82 13.66 2.75
N PRO A 11 -5.21 13.88 1.48
CA PRO A 11 -4.42 14.70 0.56
C PRO A 11 -4.31 16.16 0.99
N ARG A 12 -5.28 16.66 1.78
CA ARG A 12 -5.28 18.04 2.28
C ARG A 12 -4.17 18.30 3.31
N LEU A 13 -3.71 17.26 3.99
CA LEU A 13 -2.66 17.30 5.00
C LEU A 13 -1.29 16.88 4.47
N CYS A 14 -1.25 16.21 3.32
CA CYS A 14 0.00 15.73 2.73
C CYS A 14 0.77 16.88 2.09
N ILE A 15 2.02 17.09 2.53
CA ILE A 15 2.93 18.10 1.99
C ILE A 15 3.95 17.54 1.00
N GLY A 16 3.85 16.28 0.63
CA GLY A 16 4.73 15.64 -0.34
C GLY A 16 6.19 15.48 0.10
N CYS A 17 6.48 15.43 1.39
CA CYS A 17 7.84 15.41 1.95
C CYS A 17 8.60 14.08 1.76
N ASN A 18 7.93 12.99 1.35
CA ASN A 18 8.47 11.64 1.17
C ASN A 18 9.00 10.96 2.46
N THR A 19 8.81 11.54 3.64
CA THR A 19 9.24 10.94 4.92
C THR A 19 8.66 9.54 5.13
N CYS A 20 7.41 9.32 4.71
CA CYS A 20 6.74 8.02 4.78
C CYS A 20 7.44 6.96 3.92
N MET A 21 7.97 7.32 2.75
CA MET A 21 8.74 6.42 1.88
C MET A 21 10.07 6.04 2.54
N ALA A 22 10.78 7.02 3.09
CA ALA A 22 12.04 6.80 3.79
C ALA A 22 11.86 5.91 5.04
N ALA A 23 10.83 6.19 5.84
CA ALA A 23 10.51 5.38 7.02
C ALA A 23 10.12 3.94 6.66
N CYS A 24 9.36 3.75 5.57
CA CYS A 24 9.02 2.43 5.06
C CYS A 24 10.28 1.65 4.66
N SER A 25 11.20 2.28 3.92
CA SER A 25 12.46 1.66 3.50
C SER A 25 13.33 1.28 4.69
N GLU A 26 13.50 2.16 5.65
CA GLU A 26 14.37 1.93 6.81
C GLU A 26 13.82 0.84 7.74
N GLU A 27 12.51 0.86 8.03
CA GLU A 27 11.87 -0.18 8.84
C GLU A 27 12.07 -1.56 8.24
N HIS A 28 11.81 -1.73 6.94
CA HIS A 28 11.97 -3.01 6.25
C HIS A 28 13.43 -3.46 6.16
N LYS A 29 14.34 -2.53 5.94
CA LYS A 29 15.77 -2.80 5.92
C LYS A 29 16.27 -3.33 7.26
N THR A 30 15.81 -2.77 8.37
CA THR A 30 16.17 -3.19 9.73
C THR A 30 15.78 -4.64 9.98
N TYR A 31 14.68 -5.12 9.37
CA TYR A 31 14.24 -6.51 9.45
C TYR A 31 14.78 -7.40 8.33
N GLY A 32 15.72 -6.92 7.51
CA GLY A 32 16.35 -7.69 6.43
C GLY A 32 15.41 -7.95 5.24
N LEU A 33 14.34 -7.19 5.12
CA LEU A 33 13.39 -7.23 4.01
C LEU A 33 13.81 -6.28 2.89
N GLN A 34 13.01 -6.24 1.81
CA GLN A 34 13.24 -5.31 0.70
C GLN A 34 13.24 -3.86 1.18
N THR A 35 14.25 -3.11 0.76
CA THR A 35 14.39 -1.69 1.09
C THR A 35 13.55 -0.77 0.19
N GLU A 36 12.98 -1.30 -0.89
CA GLU A 36 12.07 -0.54 -1.75
C GLU A 36 10.84 -0.13 -0.96
N PRO A 37 10.45 1.16 -0.93
CA PRO A 37 9.28 1.60 -0.21
C PRO A 37 8.00 0.99 -0.79
N ARG A 38 7.07 0.62 0.09
CA ARG A 38 5.81 -0.06 -0.27
C ARG A 38 4.65 0.92 -0.49
N LEU A 39 5.00 2.16 -0.73
CA LEU A 39 4.08 3.25 -1.09
C LEU A 39 4.83 4.24 -1.97
N VAL A 40 4.08 5.01 -2.74
CA VAL A 40 4.63 6.04 -3.63
C VAL A 40 3.89 7.35 -3.40
N VAL A 41 4.61 8.43 -3.15
CA VAL A 41 4.01 9.76 -3.08
C VAL A 41 3.86 10.30 -4.49
N VAL A 42 2.61 10.37 -4.93
CA VAL A 42 2.24 10.99 -6.21
C VAL A 42 2.07 12.49 -5.97
N LYS A 43 2.55 13.29 -6.92
CA LYS A 43 2.46 14.76 -6.87
C LYS A 43 1.98 15.26 -8.21
N ASP A 44 1.08 16.22 -8.16
CA ASP A 44 0.74 17.04 -9.30
C ASP A 44 1.02 18.52 -9.00
N ASN A 45 0.47 19.44 -9.81
CA ASN A 45 0.75 20.87 -9.66
C ASN A 45 0.16 21.50 -8.38
N HIS A 46 -0.79 20.83 -7.72
CA HIS A 46 -1.56 21.40 -6.60
C HIS A 46 -1.55 20.49 -5.37
N ASP A 47 -1.55 19.17 -5.59
CA ASP A 47 -1.75 18.20 -4.53
C ASP A 47 -0.63 17.16 -4.49
N SER A 48 -0.49 16.54 -3.32
CA SER A 48 0.36 15.37 -3.15
C SER A 48 -0.33 14.36 -2.25
N VAL A 49 -0.18 13.07 -2.56
CA VAL A 49 -0.77 12.01 -1.76
C VAL A 49 0.06 10.73 -1.87
N PRO A 50 0.32 10.01 -0.78
CA PRO A 50 0.88 8.68 -0.85
C PRO A 50 -0.16 7.68 -1.33
N VAL A 51 0.14 6.96 -2.40
CA VAL A 51 -0.63 5.83 -2.90
C VAL A 51 -0.06 4.55 -2.34
N MET A 52 -0.91 3.71 -1.76
CA MET A 52 -0.51 2.47 -1.11
C MET A 52 -1.56 1.38 -1.26
N CYS A 53 -1.25 0.17 -0.79
CA CYS A 53 -2.15 -0.97 -0.89
C CYS A 53 -3.37 -0.80 0.03
N HIS A 54 -4.56 -1.08 -0.50
CA HIS A 54 -5.82 -1.06 0.23
C HIS A 54 -6.18 -2.39 0.90
N HIS A 55 -5.34 -3.43 0.76
CA HIS A 55 -5.61 -4.76 1.31
C HIS A 55 -7.02 -5.26 0.99
N CYS A 56 -7.43 -5.14 -0.29
CA CYS A 56 -8.79 -5.45 -0.79
C CYS A 56 -9.26 -6.82 -0.34
N GLU A 57 -10.52 -6.94 0.08
CA GLU A 57 -11.12 -8.22 0.52
C GLU A 57 -11.11 -9.27 -0.59
N ASP A 58 -11.44 -8.88 -1.82
CA ASP A 58 -11.43 -9.78 -2.99
C ASP A 58 -10.02 -10.00 -3.58
N ALA A 59 -9.03 -9.24 -3.15
CA ALA A 59 -7.61 -9.34 -3.45
C ALA A 59 -7.28 -9.82 -4.89
N PRO A 60 -7.56 -9.05 -5.96
CA PRO A 60 -7.31 -9.48 -7.33
C PRO A 60 -5.84 -9.84 -7.59
N CYS A 61 -4.93 -9.24 -6.85
CA CYS A 61 -3.51 -9.57 -6.90
C CYS A 61 -3.19 -10.97 -6.36
N ALA A 62 -3.94 -11.47 -5.39
CA ALA A 62 -3.81 -12.83 -4.88
C ALA A 62 -4.41 -13.85 -5.87
N GLN A 63 -5.59 -13.53 -6.44
CA GLN A 63 -6.27 -14.40 -7.38
C GLN A 63 -5.45 -14.69 -8.65
N VAL A 64 -4.70 -13.70 -9.15
CA VAL A 64 -3.87 -13.87 -10.36
C VAL A 64 -2.49 -14.44 -10.08
N CYS A 65 -2.11 -14.69 -8.82
CA CYS A 65 -0.78 -15.16 -8.48
C CYS A 65 -0.64 -16.66 -8.74
N PRO A 66 0.12 -17.10 -9.76
CA PRO A 66 0.18 -18.52 -10.14
C PRO A 66 0.93 -19.39 -9.13
N VAL A 67 1.69 -18.79 -8.23
CA VAL A 67 2.51 -19.47 -7.21
C VAL A 67 2.01 -19.23 -5.80
N ASN A 68 0.83 -18.64 -5.63
CA ASN A 68 0.25 -18.29 -4.32
C ASN A 68 1.21 -17.53 -3.41
N ALA A 69 2.05 -16.66 -3.98
CA ALA A 69 2.95 -15.82 -3.20
C ALA A 69 2.20 -14.69 -2.48
N ILE A 70 0.99 -14.38 -2.90
CA ILE A 70 0.11 -13.39 -2.26
C ILE A 70 -1.07 -14.13 -1.65
N THR A 71 -1.26 -13.98 -0.34
CA THR A 71 -2.27 -14.70 0.43
C THR A 71 -3.00 -13.78 1.40
N HIS A 72 -4.21 -14.20 1.79
CA HIS A 72 -4.92 -13.58 2.90
C HIS A 72 -4.34 -14.05 4.23
N THR A 73 -4.20 -13.12 5.15
CA THR A 73 -4.02 -13.37 6.58
C THR A 73 -5.28 -12.92 7.32
N ASP A 74 -5.28 -12.95 8.65
CA ASP A 74 -6.47 -12.65 9.46
C ASP A 74 -7.02 -11.22 9.21
N ASP A 75 -6.18 -10.28 8.83
CA ASP A 75 -6.52 -8.86 8.72
C ASP A 75 -5.79 -8.10 7.60
N ALA A 76 -5.10 -8.81 6.72
CA ALA A 76 -4.33 -8.19 5.63
C ALA A 76 -4.06 -9.15 4.47
N ILE A 77 -3.65 -8.58 3.35
CA ILE A 77 -3.14 -9.33 2.19
C ILE A 77 -1.61 -9.27 2.24
N GLN A 78 -0.95 -10.42 2.36
CA GLN A 78 0.49 -10.52 2.52
C GLN A 78 1.17 -11.08 1.27
N LEU A 79 2.40 -10.64 1.03
CA LEU A 79 3.26 -11.14 -0.04
C LEU A 79 4.45 -11.90 0.56
N ASN A 80 4.59 -13.16 0.22
CA ASN A 80 5.80 -13.92 0.47
C ASN A 80 6.80 -13.69 -0.69
N GLU A 81 7.79 -12.85 -0.43
CA GLU A 81 8.81 -12.48 -1.41
C GLU A 81 9.65 -13.68 -1.87
N SER A 82 9.79 -14.72 -1.04
CA SER A 82 10.58 -15.90 -1.38
C SER A 82 9.92 -16.77 -2.46
N LEU A 83 8.58 -16.80 -2.49
CA LEU A 83 7.80 -17.54 -3.48
C LEU A 83 7.59 -16.76 -4.78
N CYS A 84 7.79 -15.44 -4.77
CA CYS A 84 7.55 -14.60 -5.93
C CYS A 84 8.44 -15.00 -7.11
N VAL A 85 7.84 -15.31 -8.25
CA VAL A 85 8.52 -15.65 -9.51
C VAL A 85 8.63 -14.47 -10.48
N SER A 86 8.20 -13.28 -10.05
CA SER A 86 8.32 -12.06 -10.87
C SER A 86 7.50 -12.05 -12.16
N CYS A 87 6.36 -12.73 -12.19
CA CYS A 87 5.49 -12.80 -13.37
C CYS A 87 4.75 -11.50 -13.70
N LYS A 88 4.72 -10.53 -12.77
CA LYS A 88 4.13 -9.17 -12.91
C LYS A 88 2.60 -9.12 -12.96
N LEU A 89 1.90 -10.24 -12.96
CA LEU A 89 0.43 -10.28 -13.05
C LEU A 89 -0.25 -9.49 -11.93
N CYS A 90 0.28 -9.55 -10.70
CA CYS A 90 -0.27 -8.79 -9.56
C CYS A 90 -0.19 -7.27 -9.75
N GLY A 91 0.86 -6.77 -10.40
CA GLY A 91 0.98 -5.35 -10.72
C GLY A 91 -0.04 -4.89 -11.75
N ILE A 92 -0.37 -5.75 -12.73
CA ILE A 92 -1.41 -5.48 -13.73
C ILE A 92 -2.80 -5.54 -13.11
N ALA A 93 -3.04 -6.52 -12.23
CA ALA A 93 -4.34 -6.73 -11.60
C ALA A 93 -4.69 -5.71 -10.52
N CYS A 94 -3.69 -4.99 -9.98
CA CYS A 94 -3.92 -4.01 -8.92
C CYS A 94 -4.58 -2.74 -9.48
N PRO A 95 -5.84 -2.42 -9.10
CA PRO A 95 -6.53 -1.24 -9.63
C PRO A 95 -5.95 0.08 -9.11
N PHE A 96 -5.17 0.04 -8.04
CA PHE A 96 -4.57 1.22 -7.40
C PHE A 96 -3.13 1.48 -7.82
N GLY A 97 -2.51 0.58 -8.61
CA GLY A 97 -1.09 0.68 -8.95
C GLY A 97 -0.15 0.58 -7.74
N ALA A 98 -0.61 -0.05 -6.65
CA ALA A 98 0.10 -0.11 -5.38
C ALA A 98 1.13 -1.25 -5.28
N ILE A 99 1.37 -1.97 -6.38
CA ILE A 99 2.35 -3.06 -6.45
C ILE A 99 3.38 -2.70 -7.51
N THR A 100 4.64 -2.58 -7.10
CA THR A 100 5.76 -2.33 -7.99
C THR A 100 6.60 -3.59 -8.17
N MET A 101 7.38 -3.65 -9.25
CA MET A 101 8.30 -4.76 -9.53
C MET A 101 9.76 -4.32 -9.38
N ASN A 102 10.00 -3.29 -8.60
CA ASN A 102 11.32 -2.70 -8.40
C ASN A 102 12.13 -3.39 -7.30
N GLY A 103 11.51 -4.31 -6.55
CA GLY A 103 12.20 -5.09 -5.55
C GLY A 103 13.25 -6.00 -6.19
N SER A 104 14.39 -6.10 -5.56
CA SER A 104 15.43 -7.04 -5.94
C SER A 104 15.94 -7.77 -4.70
N LYS A 105 16.01 -9.08 -4.80
CA LYS A 105 16.55 -9.92 -3.72
C LYS A 105 17.69 -10.74 -4.29
N PRO A 106 18.91 -10.62 -3.74
CA PRO A 106 19.99 -11.55 -4.06
C PRO A 106 19.57 -12.95 -3.68
N LEU A 107 19.91 -13.93 -4.50
CA LEU A 107 19.75 -15.32 -4.10
C LEU A 107 20.54 -15.56 -2.81
N HIS A 108 19.85 -16.01 -1.77
CA HIS A 108 20.51 -16.40 -0.54
C HIS A 108 21.21 -17.75 -0.77
N ILE A 109 22.51 -17.69 -1.03
CA ILE A 109 23.35 -18.87 -1.13
C ILE A 109 23.76 -19.22 0.30
N PRO A 110 23.40 -20.41 0.83
CA PRO A 110 23.84 -20.82 2.15
C PRO A 110 25.37 -20.77 2.26
N ALA A 111 25.88 -20.33 3.41
CA ALA A 111 27.31 -20.15 3.64
C ALA A 111 28.13 -21.46 3.41
N ASN A 112 27.48 -22.61 3.47
CA ASN A 112 28.10 -23.94 3.30
C ASN A 112 28.00 -24.46 1.86
N SER A 113 27.46 -23.68 0.90
CA SER A 113 27.48 -24.10 -0.49
C SER A 113 28.85 -23.80 -1.11
N ASN A 114 29.48 -24.80 -1.73
CA ASN A 114 30.69 -24.60 -2.55
C ASN A 114 30.41 -23.86 -3.87
N THR A 115 29.21 -23.26 -4.01
CA THR A 115 28.84 -22.44 -5.17
C THR A 115 29.62 -21.13 -5.11
N PRO A 116 30.32 -20.75 -6.15
CA PRO A 116 30.99 -19.44 -6.18
C PRO A 116 30.00 -18.36 -5.82
N LYS A 117 30.36 -17.48 -4.87
CA LYS A 117 29.57 -16.27 -4.60
C LYS A 117 29.27 -15.61 -5.93
N ALA A 118 28.00 -15.25 -6.14
CA ALA A 118 27.59 -14.57 -7.37
C ALA A 118 28.60 -13.46 -7.68
N LEU A 119 29.30 -13.62 -8.79
CA LEU A 119 30.26 -12.62 -9.23
C LEU A 119 29.49 -11.34 -9.53
N PRO A 120 30.02 -10.17 -9.15
CA PRO A 120 29.45 -8.91 -9.62
C PRO A 120 29.29 -8.98 -11.14
N ALA A 121 28.12 -8.60 -11.60
CA ALA A 121 27.80 -8.65 -13.02
C ALA A 121 28.91 -7.99 -13.84
N PRO A 122 29.48 -8.67 -14.86
CA PRO A 122 30.51 -8.06 -15.65
C PRO A 122 29.96 -6.84 -16.38
N PRO A 123 30.65 -5.71 -16.33
CA PRO A 123 30.24 -4.53 -17.08
C PRO A 123 30.30 -4.90 -18.57
N ASN A 124 29.19 -4.74 -19.30
CA ASN A 124 29.07 -4.94 -20.74
C ASN A 124 29.18 -6.38 -21.26
N LYS A 125 28.07 -7.06 -21.33
CA LYS A 125 27.89 -8.23 -22.20
C LYS A 125 27.58 -7.76 -23.65
N ARG A 126 28.60 -7.38 -24.40
CA ARG A 126 28.42 -7.08 -25.82
C ARG A 126 28.12 -8.38 -26.57
N GLY A 127 26.98 -8.45 -27.24
CA GLY A 127 26.64 -9.49 -28.20
C GLY A 127 25.76 -10.63 -27.69
N ILE A 128 25.24 -10.56 -26.48
CA ILE A 128 24.25 -11.52 -26.00
C ILE A 128 22.85 -10.94 -26.24
N SER A 129 21.93 -11.75 -26.79
CA SER A 129 20.52 -11.36 -26.91
C SER A 129 19.98 -10.93 -25.56
N PRO A 130 19.15 -9.85 -25.47
CA PRO A 130 18.51 -9.41 -24.23
C PRO A 130 17.72 -10.52 -23.53
N PHE A 131 17.24 -11.53 -24.27
CA PHE A 131 16.58 -12.71 -23.72
C PHE A 131 17.53 -13.65 -22.97
N LEU A 132 18.82 -13.59 -23.27
CA LEU A 132 19.87 -14.38 -22.64
C LEU A 132 20.71 -13.56 -21.66
N ASP A 133 20.46 -12.27 -21.57
CA ASP A 133 21.14 -11.37 -20.63
C ASP A 133 20.53 -11.51 -19.23
N TRP A 134 20.84 -12.60 -18.61
CA TRP A 134 20.34 -13.05 -17.31
C TRP A 134 21.45 -13.03 -16.27
N TYR A 135 21.19 -12.39 -15.12
CA TYR A 135 22.14 -12.33 -14.02
C TYR A 135 21.79 -13.36 -12.94
N PRO A 136 22.58 -14.41 -12.74
CA PRO A 136 22.37 -15.34 -11.65
C PRO A 136 22.47 -14.62 -10.30
N GLY A 137 21.54 -14.90 -9.40
CA GLY A 137 21.59 -14.39 -8.03
C GLY A 137 20.80 -13.10 -7.78
N ILE A 138 20.29 -12.47 -8.83
CA ILE A 138 19.42 -11.27 -8.70
C ILE A 138 18.13 -11.54 -9.46
N ARG A 139 17.01 -11.37 -8.81
CA ARG A 139 15.69 -11.37 -9.46
C ARG A 139 14.87 -10.18 -8.99
N SER A 140 14.12 -9.61 -9.91
CA SER A 140 13.04 -8.68 -9.60
C SER A 140 11.96 -9.40 -8.81
N ILE A 141 11.38 -8.77 -7.83
CA ILE A 141 10.21 -9.28 -7.10
C ILE A 141 9.17 -8.18 -6.94
N ALA A 142 7.94 -8.59 -6.71
CA ALA A 142 6.88 -7.67 -6.39
C ALA A 142 7.14 -7.02 -5.02
N VAL A 143 6.79 -5.75 -4.91
CA VAL A 143 6.82 -4.99 -3.66
C VAL A 143 5.41 -4.50 -3.38
N LYS A 144 4.91 -4.80 -2.20
CA LYS A 144 3.56 -4.51 -1.77
C LYS A 144 3.55 -4.17 -0.29
N CYS A 145 2.71 -3.24 0.13
CA CYS A 145 2.50 -2.94 1.55
C CYS A 145 2.07 -4.19 2.32
N ASP A 146 2.68 -4.40 3.48
CA ASP A 146 2.46 -5.51 4.41
C ASP A 146 2.00 -5.03 5.79
N LEU A 147 1.65 -3.74 5.92
CA LEU A 147 1.28 -3.07 7.18
C LEU A 147 2.36 -3.14 8.26
N CYS A 148 3.62 -3.44 7.89
CA CYS A 148 4.72 -3.71 8.81
C CYS A 148 4.32 -4.74 9.89
N GLN A 149 3.64 -5.84 9.51
CA GLN A 149 3.14 -6.86 10.46
C GLN A 149 4.25 -7.50 11.30
N PHE A 150 5.50 -7.40 10.86
CA PHE A 150 6.66 -7.86 11.60
C PHE A 150 7.05 -6.92 12.76
N SER A 151 6.48 -5.71 12.82
CA SER A 151 6.78 -4.69 13.83
C SER A 151 5.60 -4.52 14.79
N GLU A 152 5.83 -4.65 16.09
CA GLU A 152 4.81 -4.41 17.13
C GLU A 152 4.32 -2.95 17.16
N GLN A 153 5.11 -2.04 16.61
CA GLN A 153 4.80 -0.62 16.58
C GLN A 153 3.85 -0.23 15.44
N GLY A 154 3.49 -1.18 14.58
CA GLY A 154 2.63 -0.94 13.42
C GLY A 154 3.29 -0.18 12.28
N PRO A 155 2.51 0.33 11.31
CA PRO A 155 3.05 0.91 10.08
C PRO A 155 3.98 2.11 10.32
N ALA A 156 5.24 2.02 9.88
CA ALA A 156 6.24 3.06 10.05
C ALA A 156 5.86 4.37 9.33
N CYS A 157 5.18 4.29 8.19
CA CYS A 157 4.71 5.47 7.44
C CYS A 157 3.69 6.31 8.23
N VAL A 158 2.83 5.66 9.05
CA VAL A 158 1.87 6.36 9.92
C VAL A 158 2.60 7.11 11.02
N ARG A 159 3.54 6.43 11.70
CA ARG A 159 4.31 7.00 12.81
C ARG A 159 5.21 8.16 12.38
N ALA A 160 5.78 8.08 11.18
CA ALA A 160 6.76 9.05 10.68
C ALA A 160 6.13 10.26 9.97
N CYS A 161 4.82 10.29 9.74
CA CYS A 161 4.18 11.38 9.02
C CYS A 161 4.13 12.67 9.87
N PRO A 162 4.84 13.75 9.49
CA PRO A 162 4.94 14.96 10.33
C PRO A 162 3.61 15.73 10.39
N THR A 163 2.76 15.57 9.40
CA THR A 163 1.45 16.25 9.32
C THR A 163 0.29 15.34 9.73
N HIS A 164 0.57 14.10 10.16
CA HIS A 164 -0.44 13.10 10.47
C HIS A 164 -1.46 12.86 9.35
N ALA A 165 -1.04 13.10 8.10
CA ALA A 165 -1.87 12.86 6.92
C ALA A 165 -2.20 11.37 6.71
N ILE A 166 -1.36 10.46 7.23
CA ILE A 166 -1.47 9.01 7.02
C ILE A 166 -2.07 8.37 8.26
N MET A 167 -3.08 7.54 8.07
CA MET A 167 -3.76 6.82 9.16
C MET A 167 -3.98 5.36 8.81
N LEU A 168 -3.90 4.50 9.81
CA LEU A 168 -4.31 3.10 9.73
C LEU A 168 -5.81 3.04 9.97
N VAL A 169 -6.54 2.30 9.16
CA VAL A 169 -7.99 2.13 9.27
C VAL A 169 -8.30 0.65 9.52
N ASP A 170 -9.11 0.42 10.53
CA ASP A 170 -9.72 -0.86 10.85
C ASP A 170 -11.25 -0.78 10.74
N ASP A 171 -11.94 -1.90 10.94
CA ASP A 171 -13.41 -2.01 10.87
C ASP A 171 -14.11 -1.06 11.85
N ASN A 172 -13.57 -0.92 13.04
CA ASN A 172 -14.13 -0.08 14.09
C ASN A 172 -14.09 1.40 13.71
N GLN A 173 -12.93 1.87 13.23
CA GLN A 173 -12.76 3.25 12.77
C GLN A 173 -13.64 3.57 11.56
N LEU A 174 -13.75 2.64 10.60
CA LEU A 174 -14.63 2.81 9.44
C LEU A 174 -16.10 2.89 9.86
N SER A 175 -16.53 2.03 10.77
CA SER A 175 -17.89 2.02 11.31
C SER A 175 -18.22 3.32 12.04
N GLN A 176 -17.31 3.82 12.87
CA GLN A 176 -17.46 5.10 13.58
C GLN A 176 -17.52 6.27 12.60
N ALA A 177 -16.64 6.33 11.60
CA ALA A 177 -16.64 7.39 10.59
C ALA A 177 -17.95 7.38 9.78
N SER A 178 -18.47 6.19 9.46
CA SER A 178 -19.74 6.03 8.76
C SER A 178 -20.93 6.47 9.62
N ALA A 179 -20.92 6.16 10.92
CA ALA A 179 -21.94 6.60 11.86
C ALA A 179 -21.95 8.13 12.01
N ALA A 180 -20.79 8.75 12.15
CA ALA A 180 -20.66 10.20 12.22
C ALA A 180 -21.17 10.90 10.97
N LYS A 181 -20.87 10.35 9.78
CA LYS A 181 -21.40 10.91 8.50
C LYS A 181 -22.93 10.81 8.44
N ARG A 182 -23.53 9.69 8.89
CA ARG A 182 -24.98 9.55 8.94
C ARG A 182 -25.61 10.53 9.91
N GLN A 183 -25.00 10.77 11.09
CA GLN A 183 -25.47 11.76 12.04
C GLN A 183 -25.44 13.17 11.45
N ASN A 184 -24.33 13.56 10.85
CA ASN A 184 -24.20 14.87 10.19
C ASN A 184 -25.23 15.06 9.06
N ALA A 185 -25.51 14.00 8.29
CA ALA A 185 -26.54 14.06 7.26
C ALA A 185 -27.95 14.24 7.85
N MET A 186 -28.25 13.59 8.97
CA MET A 186 -29.52 13.75 9.68
C MET A 186 -29.67 15.17 10.22
N ASP A 187 -28.64 15.71 10.87
CA ASP A 187 -28.64 17.07 11.41
C ASP A 187 -28.85 18.13 10.32
N ALA A 188 -28.24 17.93 9.14
CA ALA A 188 -28.43 18.79 7.97
C ALA A 188 -29.87 18.72 7.44
N MET A 189 -30.48 17.54 7.40
CA MET A 189 -31.86 17.35 6.97
C MET A 189 -32.85 18.04 7.93
N ASP A 190 -32.61 17.94 9.25
CA ASP A 190 -33.44 18.62 10.25
C ASP A 190 -33.41 20.15 10.09
N ALA A 191 -32.22 20.71 9.82
CA ALA A 191 -32.06 22.13 9.57
C ALA A 191 -32.81 22.58 8.32
N ASP A 192 -32.72 21.81 7.23
CA ASP A 192 -33.45 22.10 5.99
C ASP A 192 -35.00 22.01 6.17
N LEU A 193 -35.46 20.98 6.89
CA LEU A 193 -36.91 20.84 7.18
C LEU A 193 -37.46 21.97 8.05
N MET A 194 -36.70 22.46 9.03
CA MET A 194 -37.08 23.61 9.83
C MET A 194 -37.19 24.89 8.96
N MET A 195 -36.33 25.03 7.97
CA MET A 195 -36.43 26.15 7.01
C MET A 195 -37.68 26.05 6.16
N PHE A 196 -38.05 24.84 5.69
CA PHE A 196 -39.29 24.63 4.92
C PHE A 196 -40.56 24.85 5.75
N SER A 197 -40.58 24.46 7.02
CA SER A 197 -41.75 24.67 7.90
C SER A 197 -42.04 26.17 8.12
N SER A 198 -41.01 27.01 8.19
CA SER A 198 -41.18 28.47 8.30
C SER A 198 -41.81 29.15 7.06
N PHE A 199 -41.73 28.50 5.89
CA PHE A 199 -42.40 28.99 4.67
C PHE A 199 -43.88 28.60 4.61
N SER A 200 -44.28 27.47 5.27
CA SER A 200 -45.69 27.03 5.27
C SER A 200 -46.56 27.84 6.20
N GLU A 201 -46.05 28.44 7.27
CA GLU A 201 -46.80 29.28 8.20
C GLU A 201 -47.05 30.69 7.67
N GLY A 202 -46.35 31.12 6.62
CA GLY A 202 -46.54 32.45 5.99
C GLY A 202 -47.61 32.54 4.90
N SER A 203 -48.24 31.41 4.50
CA SER A 203 -49.20 31.37 3.39
C SER A 203 -50.69 31.44 3.82
N ASP A 204 -50.99 31.36 5.11
CA ASP A 204 -52.35 31.41 5.62
C ASP A 204 -52.82 32.79 6.13
N ALA A 205 -52.05 33.83 5.86
CA ALA A 205 -52.39 35.22 6.23
C ALA A 205 -52.68 36.12 5.00
N GLN A 206 -53.70 35.72 4.19
CA GLN A 206 -54.40 36.65 3.25
C GLN A 206 -55.85 36.28 3.13
#